data_c1cf5b3f47e4b4e35d9f989eae15cd70
#
_entry.id   c1cf5b3f47e4b4e35d9f989eae15cd70
#
_cell.length_a   1.000
_cell.length_b   1.000
_cell.length_c   1.000
_cell.angle_alpha   90.00
_cell.angle_beta   90.00
_cell.angle_gamma   90.00
#
_symmetry.space_group_name_H-M   'P 1'
#
loop_
_entity.id
_entity.type
_entity.pdbx_description
1 polymer ?
#
loop_
_entity_poly.entity_id
_entity_poly.type
_entity_poly.pdbx_seq_one_letter_code
_entity_poly.pdbx_strand_id
1 'polypeptide(L)'
;ASGFSSPGGHLTPESFSILAQQGFKYTCGMRNAEVPFIIRINDKKLVGMTSYAVSDTNSSKGMNVREIVEMWRDYFDALYDEGRRGFPKMLAYGTHPVLAHGFRTRPLEEVIRYVRAKSNVWITTRDQIADWVLQNYPERDLASFYPEAVASDQHYGLGMGLGGEEAISEALRYRRE
;
A
#
# COMPACT_ATOMS: atom_id res chain seq x y z
N ALA A 1 2.62 16.03 -9.76
CA ALA A 1 2.61 14.63 -9.28
C ALA A 1 1.32 14.42 -8.49
N SER A 2 0.64 13.29 -8.71
CA SER A 2 -0.62 12.97 -8.03
C SER A 2 -0.44 12.09 -6.79
N GLY A 3 0.70 11.44 -6.65
CA GLY A 3 1.00 10.56 -5.54
C GLY A 3 2.38 10.77 -4.94
N PHE A 4 2.51 10.37 -3.69
CA PHE A 4 3.74 10.47 -2.92
C PHE A 4 4.10 9.15 -2.26
N SER A 5 5.38 8.82 -2.22
CA SER A 5 5.92 7.72 -1.45
C SER A 5 7.12 8.22 -0.66
N SER A 6 7.02 8.16 0.67
CA SER A 6 8.11 8.63 1.52
C SER A 6 9.31 7.69 1.43
N PRO A 7 10.52 8.23 1.29
CA PRO A 7 11.75 7.44 1.43
C PRO A 7 11.77 6.74 2.79
N GLY A 8 12.05 5.43 2.78
CA GLY A 8 12.00 4.62 4.00
C GLY A 8 10.60 4.39 4.59
N GLY A 9 9.55 4.96 3.98
CA GLY A 9 8.17 4.80 4.41
C GLY A 9 7.77 5.59 5.65
N HIS A 10 8.57 6.57 6.07
CA HIS A 10 8.28 7.39 7.23
C HIS A 10 7.34 8.53 6.87
N LEU A 11 6.19 8.57 7.52
CA LEU A 11 5.18 9.62 7.42
C LEU A 11 4.78 10.05 8.84
N THR A 12 4.57 11.34 9.02
CA THR A 12 4.06 11.93 10.27
C THR A 12 2.67 12.51 10.01
N PRO A 13 1.89 12.87 11.04
CA PRO A 13 0.62 13.57 10.85
C PRO A 13 0.75 14.83 10.00
N GLU A 14 1.82 15.59 10.19
CA GLU A 14 2.11 16.79 9.39
C GLU A 14 2.37 16.44 7.93
N SER A 15 3.01 15.29 7.64
CA SER A 15 3.23 14.82 6.28
C SER A 15 1.90 14.63 5.55
N PHE A 16 0.91 14.01 6.17
CA PHE A 16 -0.42 13.86 5.58
C PHE A 16 -1.10 15.20 5.33
N SER A 17 -1.00 16.12 6.30
CA SER A 17 -1.57 17.46 6.17
C SER A 17 -0.94 18.22 5.01
N ILE A 18 0.37 18.20 4.88
CA ILE A 18 1.11 18.83 3.78
C ILE A 18 0.70 18.23 2.44
N LEU A 19 0.68 16.90 2.34
CA LEU A 19 0.31 16.20 1.10
C LEU A 19 -1.11 16.57 0.65
N ALA A 20 -2.06 16.57 1.57
CA ALA A 20 -3.43 16.95 1.27
C ALA A 20 -3.55 18.43 0.85
N GLN A 21 -2.85 19.33 1.52
CA GLN A 21 -2.82 20.76 1.17
C GLN A 21 -2.20 21.00 -0.22
N GLN A 22 -1.17 20.26 -0.56
CA GLN A 22 -0.52 20.34 -1.87
C GLN A 22 -1.31 19.64 -3.00
N GLY A 23 -2.46 19.05 -2.69
CA GLY A 23 -3.33 18.43 -3.69
C GLY A 23 -2.89 17.05 -4.17
N PHE A 24 -2.08 16.34 -3.39
CA PHE A 24 -1.80 14.93 -3.68
C PHE A 24 -3.07 14.10 -3.50
N LYS A 25 -3.29 13.13 -4.40
CA LYS A 25 -4.44 12.22 -4.33
C LYS A 25 -4.19 11.05 -3.40
N TYR A 26 -2.94 10.56 -3.36
CA TYR A 26 -2.60 9.36 -2.59
C TYR A 26 -1.19 9.41 -2.03
N THR A 27 -1.00 8.61 -0.99
CA THR A 27 0.33 8.30 -0.46
C THR A 27 0.52 6.78 -0.36
N CYS A 28 1.76 6.34 -0.59
CA CYS A 28 2.18 4.95 -0.44
C CYS A 28 3.15 4.86 0.74
N GLY A 29 3.16 3.73 1.41
CA GLY A 29 4.02 3.52 2.58
C GLY A 29 3.25 2.88 3.72
N MET A 30 1.95 2.74 3.55
CA MET A 30 1.12 2.01 4.49
C MET A 30 1.46 0.53 4.47
N ARG A 31 1.53 -0.10 5.64
CA ARG A 31 1.82 -1.54 5.77
C ARG A 31 0.75 -2.28 6.57
N ASN A 32 -0.30 -1.59 6.91
CA ASN A 32 -1.35 -2.06 7.79
C ASN A 32 -2.48 -2.82 7.06
N ALA A 33 -2.58 -2.70 5.74
CA ALA A 33 -3.60 -3.39 4.98
C ALA A 33 -3.22 -3.52 3.49
N GLU A 34 -3.63 -4.61 2.86
CA GLU A 34 -3.57 -4.82 1.41
C GLU A 34 -4.83 -4.30 0.72
N VAL A 35 -5.37 -3.20 1.21
CA VAL A 35 -6.49 -2.48 0.60
C VAL A 35 -6.24 -0.97 0.65
N PRO A 36 -6.62 -0.22 -0.38
CA PRO A 36 -6.59 1.23 -0.31
C PRO A 36 -7.71 1.74 0.61
N PHE A 37 -7.48 2.86 1.29
CA PHE A 37 -8.43 3.46 2.22
C PHE A 37 -8.36 4.99 2.18
N ILE A 38 -9.38 5.65 2.71
CA ILE A 38 -9.44 7.11 2.79
C ILE A 38 -8.84 7.60 4.11
N ILE A 39 -7.91 8.54 4.01
CA ILE A 39 -7.39 9.34 5.12
C ILE A 39 -8.07 10.70 5.02
N ARG A 40 -8.82 11.08 6.04
CA ARG A 40 -9.42 12.41 6.12
C ARG A 40 -8.48 13.38 6.83
N ILE A 41 -8.30 14.53 6.24
CA ILE A 41 -7.49 15.61 6.78
C ILE A 41 -8.30 16.89 6.62
N ASN A 42 -9.01 17.27 7.67
CA ASN A 42 -9.99 18.36 7.64
C ASN A 42 -11.05 18.14 6.54
N ASP A 43 -11.17 19.06 5.61
CA ASP A 43 -12.08 19.02 4.45
C ASP A 43 -11.52 18.20 3.26
N LYS A 44 -10.29 17.70 3.36
CA LYS A 44 -9.60 17.01 2.27
C LYS A 44 -9.54 15.50 2.48
N LYS A 45 -9.37 14.78 1.37
CA LYS A 45 -9.22 13.32 1.34
C LYS A 45 -7.91 12.96 0.67
N LEU A 46 -7.20 12.02 1.25
CA LEU A 46 -6.00 11.40 0.71
C LEU A 46 -6.19 9.90 0.70
N VAL A 47 -5.84 9.22 -0.38
CA VAL A 47 -5.91 7.76 -0.41
C VAL A 47 -4.62 7.18 0.14
N GLY A 48 -4.73 6.43 1.24
CA GLY A 48 -3.65 5.59 1.75
C GLY A 48 -3.57 4.30 0.95
N MET A 49 -2.37 3.95 0.51
CA MET A 49 -2.13 2.72 -0.23
C MET A 49 -1.02 1.91 0.40
N THR A 50 -1.14 0.58 0.29
CA THR A 50 -0.08 -0.31 0.73
C THR A 50 1.24 -0.01 0.01
N SER A 51 2.31 -0.13 0.78
CA SER A 51 3.65 -0.27 0.22
C SER A 51 3.79 -1.63 -0.47
N TYR A 52 4.96 -1.92 -1.00
CA TYR A 52 5.26 -3.27 -1.46
C TYR A 52 5.58 -4.17 -0.26
N ALA A 53 4.97 -5.35 -0.19
CA ALA A 53 5.33 -6.37 0.79
C ALA A 53 6.51 -7.22 0.31
N VAL A 54 6.63 -7.37 -1.00
CA VAL A 54 7.72 -8.10 -1.66
C VAL A 54 8.45 -7.20 -2.65
N SER A 55 9.75 -7.39 -2.79
CA SER A 55 10.58 -6.57 -3.67
C SER A 55 11.80 -7.34 -4.18
N ASP A 56 12.46 -6.77 -5.17
CA ASP A 56 13.72 -7.24 -5.72
C ASP A 56 14.89 -7.19 -4.72
N THR A 57 14.75 -6.45 -3.61
CA THR A 57 15.74 -6.47 -2.52
C THR A 57 15.87 -7.83 -1.86
N ASN A 58 14.92 -8.73 -2.05
CA ASN A 58 15.04 -10.11 -1.57
C ASN A 58 16.22 -10.85 -2.21
N SER A 59 16.61 -10.47 -3.42
CA SER A 59 17.83 -11.01 -4.06
C SER A 59 19.11 -10.63 -3.30
N SER A 60 19.13 -9.48 -2.63
CA SER A 60 20.25 -9.07 -1.79
C SER A 60 20.32 -9.86 -0.48
N LYS A 61 19.27 -10.57 -0.13
CA LYS A 61 19.19 -11.47 1.03
C LYS A 61 19.56 -12.92 0.68
N GLY A 62 20.19 -13.14 -0.47
CA GLY A 62 20.67 -14.46 -0.90
C GLY A 62 19.66 -15.32 -1.66
N MET A 63 18.46 -14.81 -1.96
CA MET A 63 17.48 -15.54 -2.76
C MET A 63 17.87 -15.56 -4.24
N ASN A 64 17.74 -16.72 -4.87
CA ASN A 64 17.89 -16.86 -6.30
C ASN A 64 16.60 -16.46 -7.04
N VAL A 65 16.68 -16.36 -8.37
CA VAL A 65 15.54 -15.90 -9.22
C VAL A 65 14.30 -16.78 -9.03
N ARG A 66 14.44 -18.09 -8.89
CA ARG A 66 13.29 -19.01 -8.75
C ARG A 66 12.57 -18.77 -7.42
N GLU A 67 13.33 -18.68 -6.35
CA GLU A 67 12.79 -18.41 -5.00
C GLU A 67 12.05 -17.07 -4.95
N ILE A 68 12.57 -16.05 -5.65
CA ILE A 68 11.87 -14.76 -5.75
C ILE A 68 10.56 -14.91 -6.53
N VAL A 69 10.57 -15.61 -7.66
CA VAL A 69 9.36 -15.84 -8.46
C VAL A 69 8.31 -16.62 -7.67
N GLU A 70 8.72 -17.70 -6.99
CA GLU A 70 7.83 -18.51 -6.16
C GLU A 70 7.22 -17.66 -5.04
N MET A 71 8.03 -16.95 -4.26
CA MET A 71 7.54 -16.09 -3.19
C MET A 71 6.58 -15.00 -3.68
N TRP A 72 6.86 -14.39 -4.84
CA TRP A 72 5.98 -13.36 -5.39
C TRP A 72 4.66 -13.93 -5.91
N ARG A 73 4.69 -15.15 -6.46
CA ARG A 73 3.47 -15.87 -6.86
C ARG A 73 2.63 -16.29 -5.66
N ASP A 74 3.25 -16.86 -4.63
CA ASP A 74 2.57 -17.27 -3.41
C ASP A 74 1.86 -16.09 -2.75
N TYR A 75 2.52 -14.93 -2.69
CA TYR A 75 1.91 -13.73 -2.17
C TYR A 75 0.72 -13.27 -3.02
N PHE A 76 0.86 -13.28 -4.34
CA PHE A 76 -0.24 -12.98 -5.24
C PHE A 76 -1.39 -13.97 -5.07
N ASP A 77 -1.13 -15.26 -5.05
CA ASP A 77 -2.16 -16.30 -4.97
C ASP A 77 -2.95 -16.21 -3.65
N ALA A 78 -2.28 -15.93 -2.54
CA ALA A 78 -2.94 -15.70 -1.26
C ALA A 78 -3.95 -14.54 -1.33
N LEU A 79 -3.55 -13.39 -1.87
CA LEU A 79 -4.43 -12.23 -2.03
C LEU A 79 -5.51 -12.44 -3.11
N TYR A 80 -5.18 -13.17 -4.17
CA TYR A 80 -6.12 -13.51 -5.22
C TYR A 80 -7.24 -14.43 -4.71
N ASP A 81 -6.91 -15.39 -3.87
CA ASP A 81 -7.89 -16.27 -3.23
C ASP A 81 -8.80 -15.53 -2.25
N GLU A 82 -8.27 -14.55 -1.53
CA GLU A 82 -9.10 -13.66 -0.71
C GLU A 82 -10.04 -12.82 -1.58
N GLY A 83 -9.54 -12.27 -2.68
CA GLY A 83 -10.33 -11.52 -3.65
C GLY A 83 -11.48 -12.34 -4.24
N ARG A 84 -11.23 -13.61 -4.58
CA ARG A 84 -12.25 -14.53 -5.08
C ARG A 84 -13.34 -14.85 -4.06
N ARG A 85 -13.04 -14.73 -2.78
CA ARG A 85 -14.01 -14.88 -1.68
C ARG A 85 -14.80 -13.62 -1.37
N GLY A 86 -14.61 -12.54 -2.15
CA GLY A 86 -15.33 -11.28 -1.99
C GLY A 86 -14.55 -10.21 -1.23
N PHE A 87 -13.28 -10.43 -0.94
CA PHE A 87 -12.39 -9.48 -0.24
C PHE A 87 -11.28 -8.99 -1.16
N PRO A 88 -11.57 -8.09 -2.13
CA PRO A 88 -10.59 -7.64 -3.10
C PRO A 88 -9.39 -6.99 -2.41
N LYS A 89 -8.22 -7.29 -2.90
CA LYS A 89 -6.93 -6.87 -2.33
C LYS A 89 -6.12 -6.09 -3.36
N MET A 90 -5.22 -5.27 -2.86
CA MET A 90 -4.24 -4.54 -3.65
C MET A 90 -2.85 -5.16 -3.43
N LEU A 91 -2.16 -5.44 -4.51
CA LEU A 91 -0.78 -5.91 -4.49
C LEU A 91 0.14 -4.92 -5.20
N ALA A 92 1.29 -4.67 -4.62
CA ALA A 92 2.37 -3.92 -5.24
C ALA A 92 3.70 -4.64 -5.08
N TYR A 93 4.43 -4.79 -6.17
CA TYR A 93 5.82 -5.26 -6.16
C TYR A 93 6.78 -4.07 -6.15
N GLY A 94 7.78 -4.11 -5.27
CA GLY A 94 8.85 -3.13 -5.25
C GLY A 94 9.98 -3.51 -6.20
N THR A 95 10.37 -2.59 -7.07
CA THR A 95 11.51 -2.79 -7.97
C THR A 95 12.43 -1.59 -7.96
N HIS A 96 13.74 -1.83 -8.02
CA HIS A 96 14.76 -0.80 -8.01
C HIS A 96 15.57 -0.85 -9.31
N PRO A 97 15.67 0.25 -10.06
CA PRO A 97 16.47 0.25 -11.30
C PRO A 97 17.91 -0.22 -11.10
N VAL A 98 18.51 0.08 -9.96
CA VAL A 98 19.87 -0.34 -9.61
C VAL A 98 20.01 -1.86 -9.44
N LEU A 99 18.92 -2.57 -9.15
CA LEU A 99 18.89 -4.02 -9.01
C LEU A 99 18.35 -4.73 -10.25
N ALA A 100 17.75 -3.99 -11.17
CA ALA A 100 17.13 -4.53 -12.38
C ALA A 100 18.14 -4.75 -13.51
N HIS A 101 19.20 -5.53 -13.25
CA HIS A 101 20.22 -5.86 -14.23
C HIS A 101 20.10 -7.30 -14.73
N GLY A 102 20.14 -7.49 -16.04
CA GLY A 102 20.22 -8.80 -16.67
C GLY A 102 19.16 -9.77 -16.15
N PHE A 103 19.57 -10.91 -15.60
CA PHE A 103 18.66 -11.95 -15.12
C PHE A 103 17.75 -11.53 -13.94
N ARG A 104 18.06 -10.43 -13.27
CA ARG A 104 17.25 -9.92 -12.13
C ARG A 104 15.94 -9.27 -12.55
N THR A 105 15.77 -8.96 -13.85
CA THR A 105 14.48 -8.50 -14.39
C THR A 105 13.50 -9.67 -14.60
N ARG A 106 14.02 -10.89 -14.69
CA ARG A 106 13.25 -12.09 -14.98
C ARG A 106 12.12 -12.37 -13.98
N PRO A 107 12.29 -12.21 -12.66
CA PRO A 107 11.20 -12.40 -11.72
C PRO A 107 10.00 -11.51 -12.03
N LEU A 108 10.23 -10.24 -12.34
CA LEU A 108 9.15 -9.29 -12.67
C LEU A 108 8.42 -9.72 -13.94
N GLU A 109 9.16 -10.11 -14.99
CA GLU A 109 8.57 -10.58 -16.24
C GLU A 109 7.70 -11.84 -16.03
N GLU A 110 8.22 -12.83 -15.31
CA GLU A 110 7.51 -14.08 -15.05
C GLU A 110 6.26 -13.86 -14.20
N VAL A 111 6.32 -13.01 -13.20
CA VAL A 111 5.17 -12.71 -12.34
C VAL A 111 4.12 -11.89 -13.11
N ILE A 112 4.52 -10.92 -13.92
CA ILE A 112 3.57 -10.19 -14.78
C ILE A 112 2.84 -11.15 -15.72
N ARG A 113 3.54 -12.09 -16.36
CA ARG A 113 2.89 -13.10 -17.20
C ARG A 113 1.91 -13.96 -16.42
N TYR A 114 2.31 -14.39 -15.23
CA TYR A 114 1.48 -15.19 -14.33
C TYR A 114 0.18 -14.46 -13.94
N VAL A 115 0.30 -13.23 -13.48
CA VAL A 115 -0.82 -12.40 -13.05
C VAL A 115 -1.77 -12.09 -14.22
N ARG A 116 -1.23 -11.80 -15.41
CA ARG A 116 -2.02 -11.52 -16.61
C ARG A 116 -2.84 -12.73 -17.11
N ALA A 117 -2.45 -13.93 -16.75
CA ALA A 117 -3.19 -15.14 -17.09
C ALA A 117 -4.39 -15.41 -16.15
N LYS A 118 -4.54 -14.64 -15.07
CA LYS A 118 -5.64 -14.78 -14.12
C LYS A 118 -6.81 -13.88 -14.52
N SER A 119 -8.03 -14.39 -14.34
CA SER A 119 -9.26 -13.60 -14.52
C SER A 119 -9.51 -12.67 -13.33
N ASN A 120 -10.31 -11.63 -13.53
CA ASN A 120 -10.72 -10.71 -12.46
C ASN A 120 -9.55 -10.01 -11.73
N VAL A 121 -8.47 -9.76 -12.44
CA VAL A 121 -7.33 -8.98 -11.95
C VAL A 121 -7.27 -7.66 -12.70
N TRP A 122 -7.31 -6.58 -11.96
CA TRP A 122 -7.14 -5.24 -12.51
C TRP A 122 -5.68 -4.80 -12.40
N ILE A 123 -4.94 -4.88 -13.50
CA ILE A 123 -3.57 -4.38 -13.60
C ILE A 123 -3.63 -2.91 -14.00
N THR A 124 -3.24 -2.03 -13.11
CA THR A 124 -3.46 -0.59 -13.25
C THR A 124 -2.39 0.23 -12.53
N THR A 125 -2.48 1.54 -12.64
CA THR A 125 -1.63 2.48 -11.89
C THR A 125 -2.25 2.84 -10.55
N ARG A 126 -1.42 3.28 -9.61
CA ARG A 126 -1.89 3.77 -8.31
C ARG A 126 -2.79 5.00 -8.44
N ASP A 127 -2.55 5.83 -9.44
CA ASP A 127 -3.38 6.99 -9.73
C ASP A 127 -4.81 6.59 -10.08
N GLN A 128 -4.97 5.58 -10.94
CA GLN A 128 -6.28 5.03 -11.30
C GLN A 128 -6.98 4.34 -10.12
N ILE A 129 -6.22 3.65 -9.25
CA ILE A 129 -6.77 3.10 -8.01
C ILE A 129 -7.26 4.23 -7.10
N ALA A 130 -6.48 5.31 -6.95
CA ALA A 130 -6.87 6.46 -6.13
C ALA A 130 -8.18 7.08 -6.64
N ASP A 131 -8.28 7.33 -7.94
CA ASP A 131 -9.49 7.89 -8.55
C ASP A 131 -10.70 6.96 -8.31
N TRP A 132 -10.53 5.66 -8.50
CA TRP A 132 -11.58 4.70 -8.26
C TRP A 132 -12.03 4.65 -6.80
N VAL A 133 -11.09 4.68 -5.86
CA VAL A 133 -11.39 4.70 -4.41
C VAL A 133 -12.14 5.97 -4.03
N LEU A 134 -11.69 7.12 -4.49
CA LEU A 134 -12.35 8.40 -4.20
C LEU A 134 -13.78 8.47 -4.77
N GLN A 135 -14.04 7.81 -5.89
CA GLN A 135 -15.36 7.75 -6.51
C GLN A 135 -16.31 6.76 -5.84
N ASN A 136 -15.82 5.58 -5.44
CA ASN A 136 -16.66 4.46 -5.02
C ASN A 136 -16.69 4.24 -3.50
N TYR A 137 -15.71 4.77 -2.76
CA TYR A 137 -15.64 4.66 -1.29
C TYR A 137 -15.53 6.01 -0.61
N PRO A 138 -16.46 6.94 -0.85
CA PRO A 138 -16.29 8.32 -0.41
C PRO A 138 -16.25 8.50 1.11
N GLU A 139 -16.80 7.57 1.90
CA GLU A 139 -17.10 7.80 3.32
C GLU A 139 -16.49 6.79 4.30
N ARG A 140 -15.78 5.77 3.83
CA ARG A 140 -15.23 4.76 4.73
C ARG A 140 -13.82 5.13 5.18
N ASP A 141 -13.69 5.53 6.42
CA ASP A 141 -12.39 5.72 7.04
C ASP A 141 -11.78 4.38 7.52
N LEU A 142 -10.46 4.39 7.75
CA LEU A 142 -9.72 3.20 8.15
C LEU A 142 -10.27 2.54 9.42
N ALA A 143 -10.71 3.33 10.40
CA ALA A 143 -11.17 2.80 11.66
C ALA A 143 -12.58 2.21 11.60
N SER A 144 -13.39 2.57 10.63
CA SER A 144 -14.67 1.88 10.42
C SER A 144 -14.48 0.46 9.89
N PHE A 145 -13.34 0.21 9.22
CA PHE A 145 -13.01 -1.12 8.67
C PHE A 145 -12.17 -1.98 9.61
N TYR A 146 -11.24 -1.35 10.32
CA TYR A 146 -10.24 -2.02 11.14
C TYR A 146 -10.07 -1.30 12.49
N PRO A 147 -11.12 -1.25 13.32
CA PRO A 147 -11.00 -0.61 14.64
C PRO A 147 -9.87 -1.22 15.47
N GLU A 148 -9.70 -2.53 15.36
CA GLU A 148 -8.65 -3.28 16.07
C GLU A 148 -7.26 -2.99 15.50
N ALA A 149 -7.12 -2.84 14.19
CA ALA A 149 -5.84 -2.49 13.54
C ALA A 149 -5.37 -1.11 13.95
N VAL A 150 -6.28 -0.15 14.10
CA VAL A 150 -5.96 1.19 14.61
C VAL A 150 -5.57 1.14 16.08
N ALA A 151 -6.22 0.29 16.88
CA ALA A 151 -5.94 0.15 18.30
C ALA A 151 -4.64 -0.65 18.57
N SER A 152 -4.32 -1.62 17.72
CA SER A 152 -3.15 -2.50 17.89
C SER A 152 -1.89 -1.99 17.21
N ASP A 153 -1.97 -0.93 16.41
CA ASP A 153 -0.85 -0.46 15.60
C ASP A 153 0.13 0.42 16.39
N GLN A 154 0.63 -0.12 17.49
CA GLN A 154 1.73 0.49 18.25
C GLN A 154 3.05 0.49 17.48
N HIS A 155 3.19 -0.36 16.45
CA HIS A 155 4.44 -0.51 15.71
C HIS A 155 4.42 0.11 14.32
N TYR A 156 3.25 0.27 13.74
CA TYR A 156 3.17 0.67 12.35
C TYR A 156 2.49 2.01 12.15
N GLY A 157 1.78 2.54 13.14
CA GLY A 157 1.04 3.80 13.06
C GLY A 157 0.31 3.96 11.73
N LEU A 158 -0.41 4.97 11.52
CA LEU A 158 -1.03 5.25 10.20
C LEU A 158 -0.01 5.50 9.07
N GLY A 159 1.19 5.30 9.31
CA GLY A 159 2.32 5.36 8.41
C GLY A 159 3.54 5.20 9.29
N MET A 160 4.30 4.28 9.02
CA MET A 160 5.53 3.99 9.70
C MET A 160 6.26 5.23 10.22
N GLY A 161 6.39 5.35 11.50
CA GLY A 161 6.99 6.50 12.16
C GLY A 161 6.09 7.17 13.19
N LEU A 162 4.80 6.87 13.20
CA LEU A 162 3.94 7.22 14.31
C LEU A 162 4.08 6.12 15.37
N GLY A 163 5.09 6.20 16.19
CA GLY A 163 5.26 5.29 17.31
C GLY A 163 4.38 5.69 18.49
N GLY A 164 3.57 4.78 18.98
CA GLY A 164 2.94 4.85 20.27
C GLY A 164 1.54 5.46 20.34
N GLU A 165 0.96 5.39 21.55
CA GLU A 165 -0.41 5.84 21.86
C GLU A 165 -0.67 7.32 21.53
N GLU A 166 0.34 8.18 21.60
CA GLU A 166 0.23 9.60 21.28
C GLU A 166 -0.11 9.83 19.80
N ALA A 167 0.49 9.09 18.91
CA ALA A 167 0.30 9.22 17.48
C ALA A 167 -1.09 8.71 17.06
N ILE A 168 -1.57 7.63 17.67
CA ILE A 168 -2.92 7.12 17.47
C ILE A 168 -3.94 8.11 18.02
N SER A 169 -3.67 8.66 19.21
CA SER A 169 -4.53 9.67 19.84
C SER A 169 -4.62 10.94 18.98
N GLU A 170 -3.52 11.36 18.37
CA GLU A 170 -3.49 12.54 17.51
C GLU A 170 -4.18 12.28 16.17
N ALA A 171 -3.94 11.13 15.54
CA ALA A 171 -4.68 10.71 14.34
C ALA A 171 -6.19 10.59 14.58
N LEU A 172 -6.60 10.18 15.79
CA LEU A 172 -8.00 10.12 16.19
C LEU A 172 -8.60 11.49 16.56
N ARG A 173 -7.80 12.48 16.94
CA ARG A 173 -8.26 13.87 17.15
C ARG A 173 -8.66 14.54 15.85
N TYR A 174 -7.92 14.32 14.76
CA TYR A 174 -8.30 14.80 13.42
C TYR A 174 -9.63 14.22 12.89
N ARG A 175 -10.22 13.30 13.64
CA ARG A 175 -11.49 12.65 13.35
C ARG A 175 -12.70 13.35 13.94
N ARG A 176 -12.51 14.12 14.99
CA ARG A 176 -13.62 14.67 15.80
C ARG A 176 -13.92 16.14 15.50
N GLU A 177 -13.10 16.76 14.70
CA GLU A 177 -13.26 18.11 14.18
C GLU A 177 -13.59 18.07 12.67
#